data_4dd082d5d0cf270d93c9f79c48dcab1a
#
_entry.id   4dd082d5d0cf270d93c9f79c48dcab1a
#
_cell.length_a   1.000
_cell.length_b   1.000
_cell.length_c   1.000
_cell.angle_alpha   90.00
_cell.angle_beta   90.00
_cell.angle_gamma   90.00
#
_symmetry.space_group_name_H-M   'P 1'
#
loop_
_entity.id
_entity.type
_entity.pdbx_description
1 polymer ?
#
loop_
_entity_poly.entity_id
_entity_poly.type
_entity_poly.pdbx_seq_one_letter_code
_entity_poly.pdbx_strand_id
1 'polypeptide(L)'
;MPLPQMSYGRAVSWLAEREPERLAIVHADRSCSRAELDRRSNRLARAYAARGAAAGDLVTIGLPNGIEFLQACAAVWKLGATPQPISSRLPEKERSAIVELADPALVVGVEPGAYGGRPSVPQGFEPEAEHGDAPLPDVTAQHARAMTSGGSTGRPKLIVDLVPGTCDPEAAGNGMQLGGTTLAPGPLYHAGPFITAWQCVLSGGTAVLMSRFDAEGALALIERHRVDWALFVPTMMLRIWRLPEETRARFDISTLNRVMCTGAPCPAWLKRAWIDWLGPEKIWEAYGGSERIAGTIISGTDWLAHPGSVGRPTGDRKLRILDEAGKECPLGQVGEVYMMPPGGQGSTYRYLGAEATATSDGWETLGDLGWLDEDGFLYLADRKTDMVVVGGANVYPAEVEAALEAHPAVRSCAVIGLPDNDLGQRLHAIVETAEALSDDALREHLREHLVVYKIPRSFERVSEPLRDDAGKLRRSALREARMKSTGPRPT
;
A
#
# COMPACT_ATOMS: atom_id res chain seq x y z
N MET A 1 -26.56 -21.41 1.33
CA MET A 1 -26.56 -20.22 2.19
C MET A 1 -25.11 -19.82 2.37
N PRO A 2 -24.73 -18.54 2.27
CA PRO A 2 -23.38 -18.13 2.63
C PRO A 2 -23.13 -18.54 4.10
N LEU A 3 -21.89 -18.92 4.40
CA LEU A 3 -21.52 -19.22 5.79
C LEU A 3 -21.67 -17.94 6.64
N PRO A 4 -22.01 -18.08 7.94
CA PRO A 4 -21.95 -16.96 8.85
C PRO A 4 -20.52 -16.41 8.89
N GLN A 5 -20.38 -15.09 9.04
CA GLN A 5 -19.08 -14.45 9.23
C GLN A 5 -18.35 -15.11 10.40
N MET A 6 -17.12 -15.57 10.15
CA MET A 6 -16.23 -16.14 11.18
C MET A 6 -15.21 -15.09 11.62
N SER A 7 -14.73 -15.16 12.87
CA SER A 7 -13.53 -14.39 13.24
C SER A 7 -12.33 -14.86 12.40
N TYR A 8 -11.36 -13.97 12.14
CA TYR A 8 -10.14 -14.35 11.44
C TYR A 8 -9.39 -15.49 12.13
N GLY A 9 -9.37 -15.49 13.50
CA GLY A 9 -8.78 -16.57 14.28
C GLY A 9 -9.46 -17.92 14.04
N ARG A 10 -10.81 -17.94 14.04
CA ARG A 10 -11.59 -19.15 13.76
C ARG A 10 -11.46 -19.61 12.31
N ALA A 11 -11.42 -18.67 11.36
CA ALA A 11 -11.25 -18.99 9.94
C ALA A 11 -9.92 -19.71 9.66
N VAL A 12 -8.83 -19.30 10.31
CA VAL A 12 -7.53 -20.00 10.22
C VAL A 12 -7.65 -21.44 10.70
N SER A 13 -8.27 -21.68 11.87
CA SER A 13 -8.47 -23.03 12.42
C SER A 13 -9.42 -23.87 11.54
N TRP A 14 -10.52 -23.26 11.06
CA TRP A 14 -11.50 -23.94 10.21
C TRP A 14 -10.88 -24.43 8.88
N LEU A 15 -10.00 -23.63 8.29
CA LEU A 15 -9.27 -24.01 7.06
C LEU A 15 -8.26 -25.12 7.34
N ALA A 16 -7.59 -25.09 8.50
CA ALA A 16 -6.66 -26.13 8.93
C ALA A 16 -7.36 -27.48 9.21
N GLU A 17 -8.54 -27.46 9.80
CA GLU A 17 -9.36 -28.65 10.03
C GLU A 17 -9.77 -29.36 8.73
N ARG A 18 -10.01 -28.60 7.66
CA ARG A 18 -10.51 -29.13 6.37
C ARG A 18 -9.40 -29.64 5.46
N GLU A 19 -8.31 -28.89 5.33
CA GLU A 19 -7.19 -29.23 4.43
C GLU A 19 -5.86 -28.90 5.13
N PRO A 20 -5.46 -29.71 6.15
CA PRO A 20 -4.33 -29.41 7.02
C PRO A 20 -3.00 -29.26 6.28
N GLU A 21 -2.75 -30.08 5.27
CA GLU A 21 -1.48 -30.13 4.54
C GLU A 21 -1.39 -29.10 3.40
N ARG A 22 -2.50 -28.43 3.07
CA ARG A 22 -2.48 -27.40 2.03
C ARG A 22 -1.65 -26.21 2.48
N LEU A 23 -0.83 -25.68 1.57
CA LEU A 23 -0.01 -24.51 1.85
C LEU A 23 -0.87 -23.26 2.06
N ALA A 24 -0.59 -22.54 3.13
CA ALA A 24 -1.14 -21.22 3.41
C ALA A 24 -0.17 -20.11 3.01
N ILE A 25 1.13 -20.32 3.22
CA ILE A 25 2.17 -19.31 3.03
C ILE A 25 3.40 -19.93 2.37
N VAL A 26 3.96 -19.22 1.41
CA VAL A 26 5.29 -19.51 0.83
C VAL A 26 6.15 -18.26 0.95
N HIS A 27 7.37 -18.41 1.43
CA HIS A 27 8.34 -17.34 1.56
C HIS A 27 9.77 -17.89 1.38
N ALA A 28 10.46 -17.40 0.37
CA ALA A 28 11.78 -17.89 -0.03
C ALA A 28 11.76 -19.42 -0.30
N ASP A 29 12.59 -20.19 0.36
CA ASP A 29 12.68 -21.65 0.31
C ASP A 29 11.81 -22.37 1.35
N ARG A 30 11.04 -21.62 2.13
CA ARG A 30 10.20 -22.13 3.21
C ARG A 30 8.72 -22.03 2.85
N SER A 31 7.95 -22.97 3.36
CA SER A 31 6.49 -22.96 3.28
C SER A 31 5.88 -23.23 4.66
N CYS A 32 4.61 -22.91 4.80
CA CYS A 32 3.83 -23.14 5.99
C CYS A 32 2.46 -23.68 5.56
N SER A 33 2.12 -24.89 6.02
CA SER A 33 0.80 -25.47 5.79
C SER A 33 -0.26 -24.78 6.68
N ARG A 34 -1.54 -25.02 6.38
CA ARG A 34 -2.65 -24.50 7.18
C ARG A 34 -2.58 -25.02 8.62
N ALA A 35 -2.27 -26.31 8.79
CA ALA A 35 -2.11 -26.92 10.12
C ALA A 35 -0.93 -26.32 10.89
N GLU A 36 0.18 -26.03 10.22
CA GLU A 36 1.34 -25.38 10.85
C GLU A 36 1.01 -23.95 11.26
N LEU A 37 0.33 -23.18 10.38
CA LEU A 37 -0.14 -21.83 10.71
C LEU A 37 -1.06 -21.83 11.93
N ASP A 38 -2.02 -22.75 11.96
CA ASP A 38 -2.98 -22.87 13.06
C ASP A 38 -2.30 -23.22 14.38
N ARG A 39 -1.53 -24.32 14.42
CA ARG A 39 -0.83 -24.77 15.62
C ARG A 39 0.16 -23.73 16.15
N ARG A 40 0.95 -23.15 15.25
CA ARG A 40 1.94 -22.13 15.62
C ARG A 40 1.27 -20.89 16.18
N SER A 41 0.21 -20.40 15.54
CA SER A 41 -0.53 -19.23 16.03
C SER A 41 -1.27 -19.51 17.35
N ASN A 42 -1.74 -20.74 17.60
CA ASN A 42 -2.32 -21.12 18.90
C ASN A 42 -1.29 -21.04 20.03
N ARG A 43 -0.07 -21.55 19.82
CA ARG A 43 1.02 -21.46 20.80
C ARG A 43 1.47 -20.02 21.03
N LEU A 44 1.66 -19.25 19.95
CA LEU A 44 2.02 -17.83 20.04
C LEU A 44 0.95 -17.02 20.78
N ALA A 45 -0.34 -17.27 20.52
CA ALA A 45 -1.42 -16.58 21.21
C ALA A 45 -1.36 -16.78 22.73
N ARG A 46 -1.14 -18.02 23.20
CA ARG A 46 -0.96 -18.31 24.64
C ARG A 46 0.26 -17.61 25.22
N ALA A 47 1.38 -17.64 24.50
CA ALA A 47 2.60 -16.97 24.93
C ALA A 47 2.44 -15.43 24.99
N TYR A 48 1.67 -14.85 24.09
CA TYR A 48 1.34 -13.42 24.09
C TYR A 48 0.39 -13.05 25.22
N ALA A 49 -0.63 -13.91 25.49
CA ALA A 49 -1.53 -13.75 26.62
C ALA A 49 -0.79 -13.82 27.97
N ALA A 50 0.16 -14.76 28.11
CA ALA A 50 1.02 -14.85 29.30
C ALA A 50 1.88 -13.60 29.52
N ARG A 51 2.09 -12.80 28.49
CA ARG A 51 2.80 -11.50 28.53
C ARG A 51 1.86 -10.29 28.60
N GLY A 52 0.57 -10.52 28.81
CA GLY A 52 -0.42 -9.48 29.08
C GLY A 52 -1.26 -9.05 27.89
N ALA A 53 -1.06 -9.60 26.69
CA ALA A 53 -1.93 -9.30 25.55
C ALA A 53 -3.32 -9.93 25.70
N ALA A 54 -4.38 -9.15 25.54
CA ALA A 54 -5.77 -9.57 25.71
C ALA A 54 -6.68 -9.06 24.57
N ALA A 55 -7.93 -9.49 24.60
CA ALA A 55 -8.94 -9.04 23.65
C ALA A 55 -9.14 -7.52 23.74
N GLY A 56 -9.18 -6.85 22.59
CA GLY A 56 -9.31 -5.40 22.46
C GLY A 56 -8.00 -4.64 22.44
N ASP A 57 -6.87 -5.25 22.81
CA ASP A 57 -5.56 -4.60 22.80
C ASP A 57 -5.01 -4.41 21.39
N LEU A 58 -4.12 -3.42 21.24
CA LEU A 58 -3.22 -3.37 20.11
C LEU A 58 -1.96 -4.19 20.41
N VAL A 59 -1.49 -4.92 19.40
CA VAL A 59 -0.19 -5.61 19.42
C VAL A 59 0.64 -5.11 18.24
N THR A 60 1.75 -4.43 18.55
CA THR A 60 2.67 -3.94 17.51
C THR A 60 3.48 -5.10 16.94
N ILE A 61 3.53 -5.20 15.60
CA ILE A 61 4.28 -6.25 14.88
C ILE A 61 5.34 -5.58 14.02
N GLY A 62 6.60 -5.62 14.49
CA GLY A 62 7.79 -5.07 13.84
C GLY A 62 8.65 -6.14 13.16
N LEU A 63 8.05 -7.18 12.61
CA LEU A 63 8.72 -8.27 11.92
C LEU A 63 8.95 -7.96 10.43
N PRO A 64 10.02 -8.49 9.81
CA PRO A 64 10.16 -8.47 8.36
C PRO A 64 9.08 -9.32 7.68
N ASN A 65 8.90 -9.11 6.35
CA ASN A 65 8.04 -9.98 5.56
C ASN A 65 8.41 -11.44 5.74
N GLY A 66 7.44 -12.30 5.95
CA GLY A 66 7.68 -13.73 6.07
C GLY A 66 6.58 -14.49 6.79
N ILE A 67 6.82 -15.79 6.98
CA ILE A 67 5.89 -16.70 7.65
C ILE A 67 5.61 -16.24 9.08
N GLU A 68 6.65 -15.87 9.82
CA GLU A 68 6.55 -15.43 11.21
C GLU A 68 5.63 -14.21 11.38
N PHE A 69 5.68 -13.25 10.43
CA PHE A 69 4.81 -12.07 10.45
C PHE A 69 3.32 -12.49 10.40
N LEU A 70 2.96 -13.40 9.50
CA LEU A 70 1.57 -13.87 9.39
C LEU A 70 1.19 -14.73 10.57
N GLN A 71 2.08 -15.57 11.10
CA GLN A 71 1.83 -16.34 12.32
C GLN A 71 1.56 -15.45 13.53
N ALA A 72 2.32 -14.36 13.68
CA ALA A 72 2.10 -13.36 14.72
C ALA A 72 0.74 -12.66 14.58
N CYS A 73 0.36 -12.23 13.38
CA CYS A 73 -0.96 -11.64 13.14
C CYS A 73 -2.10 -12.60 13.46
N ALA A 74 -2.01 -13.86 13.03
CA ALA A 74 -3.00 -14.89 13.35
C ALA A 74 -3.13 -15.11 14.86
N ALA A 75 -2.00 -15.15 15.59
CA ALA A 75 -1.98 -15.27 17.04
C ALA A 75 -2.70 -14.09 17.73
N VAL A 76 -2.47 -12.88 17.26
CA VAL A 76 -3.11 -11.68 17.79
C VAL A 76 -4.63 -11.72 17.57
N TRP A 77 -5.10 -12.11 16.39
CA TRP A 77 -6.54 -12.26 16.14
C TRP A 77 -7.18 -13.39 16.95
N LYS A 78 -6.46 -14.49 17.21
CA LYS A 78 -6.95 -15.58 18.08
C LYS A 78 -7.16 -15.15 19.53
N LEU A 79 -6.49 -14.09 19.97
CA LEU A 79 -6.74 -13.43 21.26
C LEU A 79 -7.89 -12.43 21.23
N GLY A 80 -8.45 -12.11 20.07
CA GLY A 80 -9.39 -10.99 19.91
C GLY A 80 -8.70 -9.62 19.96
N ALA A 81 -7.37 -9.58 19.87
CA ALA A 81 -6.57 -8.38 19.81
C ALA A 81 -6.39 -7.89 18.36
N THR A 82 -5.88 -6.69 18.17
CA THR A 82 -5.72 -6.03 16.89
C THR A 82 -4.24 -5.94 16.50
N PRO A 83 -3.80 -6.53 15.39
CA PRO A 83 -2.43 -6.37 14.91
C PRO A 83 -2.19 -4.95 14.40
N GLN A 84 -1.06 -4.37 14.82
CA GLN A 84 -0.57 -3.06 14.40
C GLN A 84 0.81 -3.22 13.74
N PRO A 85 0.85 -3.46 12.41
CA PRO A 85 2.09 -3.65 11.68
C PRO A 85 2.90 -2.38 11.54
N ILE A 86 4.24 -2.50 11.72
CA ILE A 86 5.22 -1.45 11.44
C ILE A 86 6.40 -2.02 10.66
N SER A 87 7.15 -1.17 9.98
CA SER A 87 8.39 -1.59 9.34
C SER A 87 9.43 -1.99 10.38
N SER A 88 10.01 -3.19 10.23
CA SER A 88 11.14 -3.64 11.06
C SER A 88 12.41 -2.79 10.87
N ARG A 89 12.47 -1.98 9.80
CA ARG A 89 13.61 -1.14 9.43
C ARG A 89 13.47 0.33 9.85
N LEU A 90 12.39 0.68 10.54
CA LEU A 90 12.21 2.06 11.01
C LEU A 90 13.37 2.47 11.92
N PRO A 91 13.88 3.70 11.79
CA PRO A 91 14.78 4.29 12.78
C PRO A 91 14.13 4.23 14.17
N GLU A 92 14.96 4.01 15.18
CA GLU A 92 14.48 3.85 16.57
C GLU A 92 13.56 5.00 17.04
N LYS A 93 13.93 6.24 16.74
CA LYS A 93 13.14 7.42 17.08
C LYS A 93 11.71 7.39 16.48
N GLU A 94 11.59 7.02 15.19
CA GLU A 94 10.30 6.95 14.51
C GLU A 94 9.48 5.77 15.05
N ARG A 95 10.12 4.62 15.26
CA ARG A 95 9.51 3.42 15.81
C ARG A 95 9.01 3.66 17.25
N SER A 96 9.81 4.31 18.09
CA SER A 96 9.43 4.66 19.47
C SER A 96 8.21 5.58 19.49
N ALA A 97 8.17 6.58 18.63
CA ALA A 97 7.02 7.49 18.53
C ALA A 97 5.73 6.76 18.10
N ILE A 98 5.83 5.75 17.21
CA ILE A 98 4.68 4.95 16.81
C ILE A 98 4.23 4.03 17.95
N VAL A 99 5.16 3.38 18.66
CA VAL A 99 4.85 2.50 19.78
C VAL A 99 4.23 3.30 20.95
N GLU A 100 4.73 4.50 21.22
CA GLU A 100 4.15 5.40 22.22
C GLU A 100 2.71 5.81 21.83
N LEU A 101 2.48 6.16 20.56
CA LEU A 101 1.16 6.53 20.07
C LEU A 101 0.17 5.35 20.08
N ALA A 102 0.64 4.14 19.73
CA ALA A 102 -0.17 2.92 19.69
C ALA A 102 -0.53 2.41 21.08
N ASP A 103 0.32 2.66 22.07
CA ASP A 103 0.24 2.13 23.43
C ASP A 103 -0.09 0.62 23.46
N PRO A 104 0.70 -0.24 22.77
CA PRO A 104 0.39 -1.65 22.62
C PRO A 104 0.63 -2.44 23.91
N ALA A 105 -0.16 -3.48 24.14
CA ALA A 105 0.05 -4.42 25.25
C ALA A 105 1.32 -5.28 25.05
N LEU A 106 1.71 -5.51 23.79
CA LEU A 106 2.89 -6.30 23.43
C LEU A 106 3.54 -5.74 22.15
N VAL A 107 4.87 -5.80 22.08
CA VAL A 107 5.64 -5.49 20.87
C VAL A 107 6.35 -6.75 20.37
N VAL A 108 6.06 -7.19 19.16
CA VAL A 108 6.66 -8.38 18.53
C VAL A 108 7.73 -7.95 17.52
N GLY A 109 8.88 -8.64 17.53
CA GLY A 109 9.99 -8.39 16.61
C GLY A 109 11.05 -7.44 17.19
N VAL A 110 11.09 -7.25 18.51
CA VAL A 110 12.08 -6.42 19.20
C VAL A 110 12.55 -7.10 20.50
N GLU A 111 13.79 -6.81 20.89
CA GLU A 111 14.37 -7.37 22.10
C GLU A 111 13.61 -6.91 23.36
N PRO A 112 13.53 -7.78 24.39
CA PRO A 112 12.94 -7.41 25.66
C PRO A 112 13.59 -6.17 26.27
N GLY A 113 12.77 -5.24 26.77
CA GLY A 113 13.25 -3.99 27.38
C GLY A 113 13.49 -2.83 26.40
N ALA A 114 13.32 -3.03 25.08
CA ALA A 114 13.53 -1.98 24.07
C ALA A 114 12.61 -0.75 24.26
N TYR A 115 11.45 -0.89 24.89
CA TYR A 115 10.44 0.18 25.04
C TYR A 115 9.98 0.35 26.49
N GLY A 116 10.90 0.79 27.38
CA GLY A 116 10.53 1.30 28.69
C GLY A 116 9.79 0.28 29.59
N GLY A 117 10.11 -1.01 29.47
CA GLY A 117 9.49 -2.06 30.28
C GLY A 117 8.19 -2.61 29.69
N ARG A 118 7.75 -2.20 28.49
CA ARG A 118 6.64 -2.84 27.78
C ARG A 118 6.98 -4.30 27.45
N PRO A 119 6.04 -5.23 27.60
CA PRO A 119 6.23 -6.61 27.18
C PRO A 119 6.65 -6.65 25.70
N SER A 120 7.68 -7.43 25.39
CA SER A 120 8.18 -7.58 24.02
C SER A 120 8.77 -8.97 23.80
N VAL A 121 8.75 -9.42 22.54
CA VAL A 121 9.36 -10.66 22.09
C VAL A 121 10.20 -10.43 20.85
N PRO A 122 11.39 -11.04 20.72
CA PRO A 122 12.27 -10.83 19.60
C PRO A 122 11.77 -11.50 18.33
N GLN A 123 12.39 -11.18 17.20
CA GLN A 123 12.26 -11.97 15.98
C GLN A 123 12.78 -13.41 16.25
N GLY A 124 12.11 -14.41 15.68
CA GLY A 124 12.44 -15.81 15.93
C GLY A 124 12.01 -16.31 17.31
N PHE A 125 11.13 -15.59 18.00
CA PHE A 125 10.62 -16.01 19.30
C PHE A 125 9.97 -17.40 19.23
N GLU A 126 10.45 -18.32 20.10
CA GLU A 126 9.86 -19.64 20.28
C GLU A 126 9.06 -19.66 21.58
N PRO A 127 7.72 -19.92 21.51
CA PRO A 127 6.91 -20.09 22.70
C PRO A 127 7.41 -21.25 23.55
N GLU A 128 7.34 -21.11 24.84
CA GLU A 128 7.69 -22.13 25.82
C GLU A 128 6.90 -23.45 25.55
N ALA A 129 7.49 -24.59 25.83
CA ALA A 129 6.93 -25.92 25.49
C ALA A 129 5.57 -26.18 26.13
N GLU A 130 5.30 -25.58 27.29
CA GLU A 130 4.03 -25.67 28.04
C GLU A 130 2.85 -24.97 27.33
N HIS A 131 3.12 -24.05 26.42
CA HIS A 131 2.08 -23.42 25.59
C HIS A 131 1.60 -24.42 24.55
N GLY A 132 0.49 -25.11 24.84
CA GLY A 132 -0.11 -26.06 23.91
C GLY A 132 -0.58 -25.43 22.59
N ASP A 133 -0.75 -26.27 21.58
CA ASP A 133 -1.17 -25.89 20.23
C ASP A 133 -2.66 -26.17 19.93
N ALA A 134 -3.42 -26.65 20.91
CA ALA A 134 -4.86 -26.87 20.76
C ALA A 134 -5.60 -25.57 20.42
N PRO A 135 -6.72 -25.62 19.70
CA PRO A 135 -7.53 -24.43 19.38
C PRO A 135 -7.87 -23.60 20.63
N LEU A 136 -7.93 -22.28 20.44
CA LEU A 136 -8.43 -21.34 21.46
C LEU A 136 -9.94 -21.14 21.28
N PRO A 137 -10.64 -20.64 22.34
CA PRO A 137 -12.00 -20.13 22.18
C PRO A 137 -12.11 -19.11 21.09
N ASP A 138 -13.22 -19.14 20.34
CA ASP A 138 -13.44 -18.15 19.27
C ASP A 138 -13.75 -16.77 19.86
N VAL A 139 -12.90 -15.80 19.54
CA VAL A 139 -13.04 -14.39 19.92
C VAL A 139 -12.83 -13.53 18.71
N THR A 140 -13.78 -12.61 18.45
CA THR A 140 -13.67 -11.67 17.34
C THR A 140 -12.88 -10.43 17.75
N ALA A 141 -11.81 -10.13 17.03
CA ALA A 141 -11.11 -8.86 17.18
C ALA A 141 -12.03 -7.69 16.80
N GLN A 142 -12.14 -6.70 17.68
CA GLN A 142 -13.00 -5.52 17.44
C GLN A 142 -12.56 -4.74 16.20
N HIS A 143 -11.26 -4.71 15.92
CA HIS A 143 -10.65 -4.06 14.81
C HIS A 143 -9.84 -5.06 13.97
N ALA A 144 -10.08 -5.12 12.68
CA ALA A 144 -9.34 -6.03 11.78
C ALA A 144 -7.83 -5.75 11.80
N ARG A 145 -7.44 -4.50 11.90
CA ARG A 145 -6.03 -4.05 11.97
C ARG A 145 -5.94 -2.57 12.37
N ALA A 146 -4.71 -2.14 12.73
CA ALA A 146 -4.34 -0.74 12.89
C ALA A 146 -3.09 -0.47 12.05
N MET A 147 -3.22 0.33 10.97
CA MET A 147 -2.10 0.59 10.04
C MET A 147 -1.41 1.90 10.38
N THR A 148 -0.08 1.92 10.28
CA THR A 148 0.69 3.16 10.42
C THR A 148 0.71 3.91 9.09
N SER A 149 0.42 5.20 9.13
CA SER A 149 0.61 6.10 8.00
C SER A 149 1.63 7.17 8.36
N GLY A 150 2.61 7.39 7.49
CA GLY A 150 3.47 8.57 7.58
C GLY A 150 2.61 9.81 7.29
N GLY A 151 2.34 10.62 8.32
CA GLY A 151 1.62 11.87 8.13
C GLY A 151 2.41 12.82 7.23
N SER A 152 1.73 13.57 6.36
CA SER A 152 2.32 14.67 5.58
C SER A 152 2.99 15.74 6.48
N THR A 153 2.62 15.77 7.75
CA THR A 153 3.17 16.64 8.81
C THR A 153 4.43 16.10 9.49
N GLY A 154 4.95 14.93 9.07
CA GLY A 154 6.12 14.30 9.69
C GLY A 154 5.85 13.63 11.05
N ARG A 155 4.62 13.69 11.57
CA ARG A 155 4.22 12.95 12.77
C ARG A 155 3.50 11.66 12.38
N PRO A 156 3.78 10.53 13.05
CA PRO A 156 3.08 9.28 12.78
C PRO A 156 1.60 9.41 13.18
N LYS A 157 0.73 8.75 12.40
CA LYS A 157 -0.67 8.53 12.76
C LYS A 157 -1.01 7.07 12.53
N LEU A 158 -1.94 6.53 13.33
CA LEU A 158 -2.49 5.21 13.12
C LEU A 158 -3.90 5.33 12.54
N ILE A 159 -4.19 4.43 11.62
CA ILE A 159 -5.50 4.25 11.01
C ILE A 159 -6.04 2.92 11.56
N VAL A 160 -6.95 3.01 12.53
CA VAL A 160 -7.57 1.86 13.18
C VAL A 160 -8.85 1.52 12.42
N ASP A 161 -8.94 0.32 11.85
CA ASP A 161 -10.18 -0.17 11.23
C ASP A 161 -11.30 -0.25 12.26
N LEU A 162 -12.49 0.25 11.91
CA LEU A 162 -13.69 0.07 12.71
C LEU A 162 -14.52 -1.16 12.29
N VAL A 163 -14.01 -1.91 11.32
CA VAL A 163 -14.58 -3.18 10.89
C VAL A 163 -13.98 -4.31 11.72
N PRO A 164 -14.80 -5.21 12.28
CA PRO A 164 -14.29 -6.34 13.03
C PRO A 164 -13.45 -7.29 12.16
N GLY A 165 -12.58 -8.05 12.81
CA GLY A 165 -11.75 -9.08 12.16
C GLY A 165 -12.56 -10.32 11.81
N THR A 166 -13.47 -10.21 10.84
CA THR A 166 -14.34 -11.31 10.38
C THR A 166 -14.28 -11.49 8.87
N CYS A 167 -14.50 -12.71 8.39
CA CYS A 167 -14.61 -13.07 6.99
C CYS A 167 -15.57 -14.23 6.76
N ASP A 168 -15.97 -14.41 5.52
CA ASP A 168 -16.51 -15.65 5.00
C ASP A 168 -15.36 -16.41 4.31
N PRO A 169 -14.88 -17.55 4.84
CA PRO A 169 -13.76 -18.27 4.23
C PRO A 169 -14.13 -18.98 2.92
N GLU A 170 -15.40 -19.04 2.55
CA GLU A 170 -15.89 -19.53 1.26
C GLU A 170 -16.16 -18.41 0.26
N ALA A 171 -15.79 -17.17 0.57
CA ALA A 171 -15.87 -16.02 -0.32
C ALA A 171 -14.49 -15.40 -0.59
N ALA A 172 -14.11 -15.30 -1.85
CA ALA A 172 -12.89 -14.60 -2.26
C ALA A 172 -13.24 -13.18 -2.72
N GLY A 173 -12.51 -12.18 -2.19
CA GLY A 173 -12.67 -10.78 -2.55
C GLY A 173 -11.72 -10.34 -3.67
N ASN A 174 -11.93 -9.11 -4.20
CA ASN A 174 -11.05 -8.44 -5.15
C ASN A 174 -10.74 -9.24 -6.45
N GLY A 175 -11.64 -10.16 -6.82
CA GLY A 175 -11.46 -11.05 -7.97
C GLY A 175 -10.36 -12.10 -7.80
N MET A 176 -9.96 -12.40 -6.57
CA MET A 176 -9.17 -13.58 -6.26
C MET A 176 -10.00 -14.84 -6.48
N GLN A 177 -9.33 -15.95 -6.79
CA GLN A 177 -9.97 -17.26 -6.84
C GLN A 177 -10.01 -17.86 -5.43
N LEU A 178 -11.11 -18.52 -5.10
CA LEU A 178 -11.21 -19.28 -3.86
C LEU A 178 -10.15 -20.41 -3.86
N GLY A 179 -9.31 -20.43 -2.85
CA GLY A 179 -8.20 -21.36 -2.81
C GLY A 179 -7.09 -21.10 -3.83
N GLY A 180 -7.06 -19.96 -4.51
CA GLY A 180 -6.03 -19.58 -5.49
C GLY A 180 -4.66 -19.30 -4.89
N THR A 181 -3.71 -18.90 -5.72
CA THR A 181 -2.36 -18.53 -5.29
C THR A 181 -2.09 -17.07 -5.60
N THR A 182 -1.74 -16.30 -4.59
CA THR A 182 -1.56 -14.86 -4.71
C THR A 182 -0.12 -14.44 -4.41
N LEU A 183 0.48 -13.61 -5.28
CA LEU A 183 1.75 -12.96 -5.03
C LEU A 183 1.54 -11.60 -4.33
N ALA A 184 2.06 -11.46 -3.12
CA ALA A 184 2.09 -10.22 -2.35
C ALA A 184 3.57 -9.78 -2.16
N PRO A 185 4.17 -9.10 -3.16
CA PRO A 185 5.61 -8.82 -3.17
C PRO A 185 5.99 -7.60 -2.34
N GLY A 186 5.01 -6.80 -1.93
CA GLY A 186 5.19 -5.57 -1.17
C GLY A 186 5.34 -5.79 0.33
N PRO A 187 5.75 -4.75 1.09
CA PRO A 187 5.90 -4.83 2.54
C PRO A 187 4.57 -5.03 3.25
N LEU A 188 4.48 -6.04 4.12
CA LEU A 188 3.26 -6.41 4.85
C LEU A 188 2.83 -5.37 5.91
N TYR A 189 3.69 -4.42 6.25
CA TYR A 189 3.30 -3.30 7.12
C TYR A 189 2.51 -2.20 6.39
N HIS A 190 2.28 -2.32 5.07
CA HIS A 190 1.34 -1.49 4.31
C HIS A 190 0.03 -2.20 4.04
N ALA A 191 -1.07 -1.44 4.04
CA ALA A 191 -2.42 -1.98 3.94
C ALA A 191 -2.65 -2.84 2.69
N GLY A 192 -2.17 -2.42 1.51
CA GLY A 192 -2.36 -3.18 0.26
C GLY A 192 -1.80 -4.60 0.36
N PRO A 193 -0.48 -4.80 0.54
CA PRO A 193 0.12 -6.12 0.68
C PRO A 193 -0.43 -6.92 1.86
N PHE A 194 -0.70 -6.27 3.01
CA PHE A 194 -1.29 -6.92 4.19
C PHE A 194 -2.66 -7.51 3.89
N ILE A 195 -3.56 -6.69 3.33
CA ILE A 195 -4.92 -7.11 2.98
C ILE A 195 -4.87 -8.24 1.95
N THR A 196 -4.05 -8.08 0.92
CA THR A 196 -3.89 -9.05 -0.16
C THR A 196 -3.46 -10.42 0.36
N ALA A 197 -2.40 -10.48 1.17
CA ALA A 197 -1.91 -11.72 1.74
C ALA A 197 -2.97 -12.39 2.62
N TRP A 198 -3.64 -11.62 3.48
CA TRP A 198 -4.63 -12.17 4.38
C TRP A 198 -5.95 -12.54 3.70
N GLN A 199 -6.42 -11.79 2.72
CA GLN A 199 -7.59 -12.20 1.93
C GLN A 199 -7.35 -13.54 1.23
N CYS A 200 -6.15 -13.73 0.66
CA CYS A 200 -5.77 -15.00 0.05
C CYS A 200 -5.80 -16.15 1.09
N VAL A 201 -5.09 -16.00 2.21
CA VAL A 201 -5.01 -17.04 3.26
C VAL A 201 -6.39 -17.35 3.83
N LEU A 202 -7.19 -16.34 4.16
CA LEU A 202 -8.52 -16.50 4.77
C LEU A 202 -9.59 -17.03 3.80
N SER A 203 -9.36 -16.95 2.49
CA SER A 203 -10.19 -17.63 1.47
C SER A 203 -9.60 -18.99 1.03
N GLY A 204 -8.73 -19.55 1.84
CA GLY A 204 -8.14 -20.87 1.63
C GLY A 204 -7.07 -20.93 0.54
N GLY A 205 -6.52 -19.80 0.12
CA GLY A 205 -5.44 -19.73 -0.86
C GLY A 205 -4.05 -19.81 -0.26
N THR A 206 -3.04 -19.74 -1.14
CA THR A 206 -1.63 -19.72 -0.79
C THR A 206 -1.04 -18.34 -1.05
N ALA A 207 -0.61 -17.63 0.00
CA ALA A 207 0.08 -16.36 -0.14
C ALA A 207 1.57 -16.58 -0.38
N VAL A 208 2.07 -16.14 -1.54
CA VAL A 208 3.48 -16.14 -1.91
C VAL A 208 4.06 -14.77 -1.57
N LEU A 209 5.05 -14.73 -0.68
CA LEU A 209 5.63 -13.50 -0.15
C LEU A 209 7.06 -13.32 -0.66
N MET A 210 7.49 -12.07 -0.76
CA MET A 210 8.88 -11.71 -1.02
C MET A 210 9.48 -10.98 0.18
N SER A 211 10.73 -11.27 0.55
CA SER A 211 11.47 -10.50 1.56
C SER A 211 11.71 -9.07 1.11
N ARG A 212 12.00 -8.90 -0.17
CA ARG A 212 12.18 -7.64 -0.90
C ARG A 212 11.78 -7.87 -2.35
N PHE A 213 11.15 -6.86 -2.95
CA PHE A 213 10.79 -6.94 -4.36
C PHE A 213 12.03 -7.03 -5.26
N ASP A 214 12.03 -8.04 -6.12
CA ASP A 214 12.94 -8.23 -7.25
C ASP A 214 12.10 -8.57 -8.49
N ALA A 215 12.38 -7.90 -9.61
CA ALA A 215 11.52 -7.99 -10.79
C ALA A 215 11.57 -9.37 -11.47
N GLU A 216 12.77 -9.94 -11.64
CA GLU A 216 12.95 -11.27 -12.23
C GLU A 216 12.47 -12.35 -11.27
N GLY A 217 12.79 -12.20 -9.97
CA GLY A 217 12.31 -13.08 -8.91
C GLY A 217 10.78 -13.11 -8.80
N ALA A 218 10.10 -12.00 -9.04
CA ALA A 218 8.62 -11.96 -9.06
C ALA A 218 8.06 -12.82 -10.20
N LEU A 219 8.62 -12.73 -11.41
CA LEU A 219 8.20 -13.56 -12.53
C LEU A 219 8.50 -15.06 -12.27
N ALA A 220 9.66 -15.38 -11.71
CA ALA A 220 10.03 -16.75 -11.34
C ALA A 220 9.08 -17.35 -10.27
N LEU A 221 8.63 -16.54 -9.29
CA LEU A 221 7.65 -16.98 -8.29
C LEU A 221 6.26 -17.18 -8.89
N ILE A 222 5.85 -16.33 -9.86
CA ILE A 222 4.59 -16.50 -10.59
C ILE A 222 4.57 -17.85 -11.31
N GLU A 223 5.60 -18.16 -12.07
CA GLU A 223 5.75 -19.44 -12.77
C GLU A 223 5.78 -20.60 -11.79
N ARG A 224 6.75 -20.58 -10.85
CA ARG A 224 7.01 -21.67 -9.90
C ARG A 224 5.79 -22.07 -9.08
N HIS A 225 5.04 -21.09 -8.60
CA HIS A 225 3.89 -21.32 -7.72
C HIS A 225 2.56 -21.20 -8.44
N ARG A 226 2.58 -21.05 -9.78
CA ARG A 226 1.37 -20.91 -10.62
C ARG A 226 0.41 -19.86 -10.06
N VAL A 227 0.97 -18.68 -9.78
CA VAL A 227 0.24 -17.55 -9.22
C VAL A 227 -0.87 -17.13 -10.18
N ASP A 228 -2.08 -16.98 -9.68
CA ASP A 228 -3.25 -16.54 -10.47
C ASP A 228 -3.62 -15.08 -10.22
N TRP A 229 -3.17 -14.49 -9.11
CA TRP A 229 -3.45 -13.11 -8.74
C TRP A 229 -2.21 -12.42 -8.15
N ALA A 230 -1.89 -11.20 -8.58
CA ALA A 230 -0.74 -10.45 -8.09
C ALA A 230 -1.09 -8.99 -7.78
N LEU A 231 -0.54 -8.45 -6.67
CA LEU A 231 -0.57 -7.03 -6.35
C LEU A 231 0.75 -6.38 -6.73
N PHE A 232 0.71 -5.35 -7.58
CA PHE A 232 1.89 -4.53 -7.84
C PHE A 232 1.58 -3.04 -7.60
N VAL A 233 2.58 -2.32 -7.17
CA VAL A 233 2.58 -0.86 -7.26
C VAL A 233 3.23 -0.43 -8.59
N PRO A 234 2.98 0.78 -9.11
CA PRO A 234 3.49 1.20 -10.42
C PRO A 234 5.01 1.04 -10.58
N THR A 235 5.79 1.30 -9.52
CA THR A 235 7.24 1.12 -9.55
C THR A 235 7.68 -0.34 -9.71
N MET A 236 6.93 -1.29 -9.18
CA MET A 236 7.16 -2.72 -9.39
C MET A 236 6.83 -3.10 -10.83
N MET A 237 5.69 -2.63 -11.35
CA MET A 237 5.32 -2.82 -12.75
C MET A 237 6.37 -2.25 -13.70
N LEU A 238 6.88 -1.05 -13.42
CA LEU A 238 7.93 -0.41 -14.20
C LEU A 238 9.23 -1.22 -14.20
N ARG A 239 9.66 -1.73 -13.04
CA ARG A 239 10.88 -2.55 -12.92
C ARG A 239 10.76 -3.88 -13.67
N ILE A 240 9.58 -4.53 -13.63
CA ILE A 240 9.31 -5.73 -14.43
C ILE A 240 9.33 -5.38 -15.92
N TRP A 241 8.65 -4.31 -16.33
CA TRP A 241 8.58 -3.89 -17.73
C TRP A 241 9.96 -3.57 -18.33
N ARG A 242 10.87 -3.03 -17.52
CA ARG A 242 12.25 -2.70 -17.93
C ARG A 242 13.22 -3.88 -17.97
N LEU A 243 12.82 -5.05 -17.54
CA LEU A 243 13.59 -6.26 -17.83
C LEU A 243 13.65 -6.43 -19.36
N PRO A 244 14.80 -6.92 -19.91
CA PRO A 244 14.86 -7.28 -21.32
C PRO A 244 13.69 -8.17 -21.71
N GLU A 245 13.15 -7.97 -22.89
CA GLU A 245 12.01 -8.76 -23.40
C GLU A 245 12.31 -10.26 -23.35
N GLU A 246 13.51 -10.66 -23.74
CA GLU A 246 13.99 -12.03 -23.67
C GLU A 246 13.95 -12.59 -22.23
N THR A 247 14.25 -11.75 -21.22
CA THR A 247 14.16 -12.15 -19.81
C THR A 247 12.71 -12.36 -19.41
N ARG A 248 11.81 -11.41 -19.78
CA ARG A 248 10.36 -11.54 -19.47
C ARG A 248 9.74 -12.75 -20.14
N ALA A 249 10.15 -13.05 -21.37
CA ALA A 249 9.63 -14.18 -22.17
C ALA A 249 10.09 -15.55 -21.66
N ARG A 250 11.10 -15.63 -20.79
CA ARG A 250 11.57 -16.92 -20.21
C ARG A 250 10.59 -17.52 -19.21
N PHE A 251 9.71 -16.71 -18.62
CA PHE A 251 8.82 -17.15 -17.55
C PHE A 251 7.39 -17.39 -18.04
N ASP A 252 6.82 -18.54 -17.70
CA ASP A 252 5.41 -18.83 -17.93
C ASP A 252 4.54 -18.16 -16.88
N ILE A 253 3.96 -17.02 -17.25
CA ILE A 253 3.02 -16.25 -16.41
C ILE A 253 1.56 -16.39 -16.90
N SER A 254 1.28 -17.40 -17.69
CA SER A 254 -0.06 -17.63 -18.27
C SER A 254 -1.14 -17.88 -17.23
N THR A 255 -0.74 -18.36 -16.03
CA THR A 255 -1.66 -18.58 -14.90
C THR A 255 -2.22 -17.31 -14.28
N LEU A 256 -1.59 -16.14 -14.51
CA LEU A 256 -2.12 -14.88 -14.03
C LEU A 256 -3.48 -14.57 -14.65
N ASN A 257 -4.50 -14.50 -13.81
CA ASN A 257 -5.86 -14.07 -14.16
C ASN A 257 -6.08 -12.60 -13.81
N ARG A 258 -5.35 -12.09 -12.82
CA ARG A 258 -5.47 -10.69 -12.42
C ARG A 258 -4.15 -10.13 -11.89
N VAL A 259 -3.81 -8.95 -12.41
CA VAL A 259 -2.78 -8.06 -11.87
C VAL A 259 -3.49 -6.81 -11.35
N MET A 260 -3.42 -6.59 -10.06
CA MET A 260 -3.98 -5.40 -9.40
C MET A 260 -2.88 -4.36 -9.20
N CYS A 261 -3.05 -3.18 -9.79
CA CYS A 261 -2.22 -2.01 -9.57
C CYS A 261 -2.85 -1.10 -8.52
N THR A 262 -2.08 -0.62 -7.55
CA THR A 262 -2.58 0.33 -6.53
C THR A 262 -1.42 1.02 -5.80
N GLY A 263 -1.74 1.98 -4.94
CA GLY A 263 -0.81 2.60 -3.98
C GLY A 263 -0.08 3.85 -4.48
N ALA A 264 -0.07 4.10 -5.78
CA ALA A 264 0.42 5.32 -6.41
C ALA A 264 -0.25 5.51 -7.78
N PRO A 265 -0.22 6.71 -8.39
CA PRO A 265 -0.66 6.91 -9.76
C PRO A 265 0.12 6.02 -10.73
N CYS A 266 -0.60 5.28 -11.60
CA CYS A 266 0.02 4.47 -12.63
C CYS A 266 0.14 5.30 -13.92
N PRO A 267 1.37 5.52 -14.45
CA PRO A 267 1.54 6.22 -15.72
C PRO A 267 0.76 5.54 -16.85
N ALA A 268 0.03 6.33 -17.64
CA ALA A 268 -0.84 5.79 -18.68
C ALA A 268 -0.09 4.91 -19.71
N TRP A 269 1.13 5.32 -20.08
CA TRP A 269 1.98 4.55 -20.99
C TRP A 269 2.36 3.17 -20.39
N LEU A 270 2.65 3.11 -19.09
CA LEU A 270 3.03 1.87 -18.41
C LEU A 270 1.82 0.92 -18.34
N LYS A 271 0.65 1.45 -18.00
CA LYS A 271 -0.58 0.66 -17.95
C LYS A 271 -0.94 0.12 -19.32
N ARG A 272 -0.80 0.95 -20.40
CA ARG A 272 -0.98 0.51 -21.78
C ARG A 272 -0.03 -0.64 -22.12
N ALA A 273 1.26 -0.51 -21.80
CA ALA A 273 2.25 -1.54 -22.06
C ALA A 273 1.91 -2.89 -21.39
N TRP A 274 1.40 -2.85 -20.17
CA TRP A 274 0.95 -4.05 -19.45
C TRP A 274 -0.33 -4.65 -20.05
N ILE A 275 -1.28 -3.81 -20.50
CA ILE A 275 -2.48 -4.24 -21.20
C ILE A 275 -2.10 -4.94 -22.51
N ASP A 276 -1.19 -4.35 -23.27
CA ASP A 276 -0.73 -4.93 -24.55
C ASP A 276 0.03 -6.25 -24.34
N TRP A 277 0.71 -6.40 -23.19
CA TRP A 277 1.45 -7.61 -22.83
C TRP A 277 0.55 -8.76 -22.35
N LEU A 278 -0.39 -8.49 -21.43
CA LEU A 278 -1.14 -9.54 -20.72
C LEU A 278 -2.61 -9.64 -21.12
N GLY A 279 -3.15 -8.66 -21.82
CA GLY A 279 -4.57 -8.52 -22.13
C GLY A 279 -5.30 -7.59 -21.16
N PRO A 280 -6.28 -6.82 -21.64
CA PRO A 280 -6.98 -5.81 -20.84
C PRO A 280 -7.82 -6.42 -19.70
N GLU A 281 -8.30 -7.65 -19.85
CA GLU A 281 -9.11 -8.34 -18.84
C GLU A 281 -8.32 -8.70 -17.57
N LYS A 282 -6.99 -8.83 -17.68
CA LYS A 282 -6.11 -9.20 -16.57
C LYS A 282 -5.62 -8.00 -15.78
N ILE A 283 -5.58 -6.80 -16.38
CA ILE A 283 -5.03 -5.59 -15.74
C ILE A 283 -6.13 -4.83 -15.04
N TRP A 284 -5.93 -4.57 -13.77
CA TRP A 284 -6.86 -3.84 -12.92
C TRP A 284 -6.13 -2.77 -12.12
N GLU A 285 -6.81 -1.68 -11.84
CA GLU A 285 -6.30 -0.65 -10.95
C GLU A 285 -7.35 -0.31 -9.90
N ALA A 286 -6.88 -0.11 -8.67
CA ALA A 286 -7.71 0.35 -7.57
C ALA A 286 -7.12 1.61 -6.95
N TYR A 287 -7.95 2.63 -6.73
CA TYR A 287 -7.64 3.82 -5.95
C TYR A 287 -8.41 3.80 -4.64
N GLY A 288 -7.75 4.23 -3.57
CA GLY A 288 -8.32 4.38 -2.23
C GLY A 288 -7.24 4.48 -1.17
N GLY A 289 -7.66 4.73 0.07
CA GLY A 289 -6.79 4.83 1.23
C GLY A 289 -6.94 3.67 2.19
N SER A 290 -5.99 3.58 3.12
CA SER A 290 -6.05 2.64 4.25
C SER A 290 -7.27 2.89 5.14
N GLU A 291 -7.81 4.10 5.07
CA GLU A 291 -9.00 4.59 5.75
C GLU A 291 -10.30 3.91 5.28
N ARG A 292 -10.30 3.32 4.08
CA ARG A 292 -11.45 2.58 3.51
C ARG A 292 -12.74 3.41 3.39
N ILE A 293 -12.64 4.73 3.29
CA ILE A 293 -13.80 5.63 3.17
C ILE A 293 -14.58 5.25 1.91
N ALA A 294 -13.91 5.29 0.78
CA ALA A 294 -14.37 4.78 -0.50
C ALA A 294 -13.16 4.32 -1.32
N GLY A 295 -13.44 3.77 -2.49
CA GLY A 295 -12.40 3.43 -3.45
C GLY A 295 -13.03 3.23 -4.81
N THR A 296 -12.22 3.41 -5.85
CA THR A 296 -12.60 3.13 -7.22
C THR A 296 -11.83 1.93 -7.73
N ILE A 297 -12.38 1.28 -8.75
CA ILE A 297 -11.73 0.19 -9.45
C ILE A 297 -12.00 0.33 -10.95
N ILE A 298 -11.00 -0.03 -11.75
CA ILE A 298 -11.11 -0.04 -13.21
C ILE A 298 -10.43 -1.28 -13.79
N SER A 299 -11.08 -1.93 -14.74
CA SER A 299 -10.46 -2.96 -15.57
C SER A 299 -9.62 -2.32 -16.68
N GLY A 300 -8.67 -3.06 -17.25
CA GLY A 300 -7.96 -2.61 -18.44
C GLY A 300 -8.90 -2.42 -19.64
N THR A 301 -9.99 -3.20 -19.72
CA THR A 301 -11.01 -3.05 -20.76
C THR A 301 -11.71 -1.69 -20.66
N ASP A 302 -12.20 -1.32 -19.47
CA ASP A 302 -12.83 -0.01 -19.25
C ASP A 302 -11.81 1.12 -19.40
N TRP A 303 -10.57 0.88 -18.95
CA TRP A 303 -9.50 1.88 -19.04
C TRP A 303 -9.14 2.22 -20.50
N LEU A 304 -9.27 1.27 -21.45
CA LEU A 304 -9.05 1.57 -22.86
C LEU A 304 -10.07 2.58 -23.42
N ALA A 305 -11.27 2.61 -22.86
CA ALA A 305 -12.29 3.62 -23.18
C ALA A 305 -12.12 4.92 -22.37
N HIS A 306 -11.52 4.84 -21.16
CA HIS A 306 -11.30 5.97 -20.25
C HIS A 306 -9.81 6.09 -19.84
N PRO A 307 -8.89 6.38 -20.78
CA PRO A 307 -7.45 6.41 -20.51
C PRO A 307 -7.09 7.44 -19.43
N GLY A 308 -6.31 7.04 -18.43
CA GLY A 308 -5.91 7.89 -17.29
C GLY A 308 -6.85 7.85 -16.10
N SER A 309 -8.04 7.25 -16.22
CA SER A 309 -8.96 7.07 -15.11
C SER A 309 -8.48 6.02 -14.13
N VAL A 310 -8.83 6.21 -12.84
CA VAL A 310 -8.70 5.23 -11.74
C VAL A 310 -10.03 4.51 -11.45
N GLY A 311 -11.04 4.70 -12.29
CA GLY A 311 -12.30 3.97 -12.25
C GLY A 311 -13.44 4.68 -11.53
N ARG A 312 -14.44 3.88 -11.18
CA ARG A 312 -15.68 4.33 -10.51
C ARG A 312 -15.80 3.75 -9.11
N PRO A 313 -16.57 4.40 -8.21
CA PRO A 313 -16.86 3.87 -6.89
C PRO A 313 -17.41 2.45 -6.92
N THR A 314 -17.03 1.63 -5.95
CA THR A 314 -17.51 0.26 -5.81
C THR A 314 -18.61 0.16 -4.75
N GLY A 315 -19.68 -0.60 -5.05
CA GLY A 315 -20.83 -0.76 -4.15
C GLY A 315 -21.56 0.56 -3.92
N ASP A 316 -22.04 0.78 -2.70
CA ASP A 316 -22.82 1.99 -2.31
C ASP A 316 -21.94 3.18 -1.90
N ARG A 317 -20.65 3.17 -2.24
CA ARG A 317 -19.71 4.26 -1.96
C ARG A 317 -19.95 5.41 -2.93
N LYS A 318 -19.78 6.64 -2.43
CA LYS A 318 -20.02 7.85 -3.23
C LYS A 318 -18.79 8.73 -3.28
N LEU A 319 -18.64 9.45 -4.39
CA LEU A 319 -17.60 10.46 -4.61
C LEU A 319 -18.24 11.81 -4.93
N ARG A 320 -17.57 12.88 -4.53
CA ARG A 320 -17.81 14.26 -4.94
C ARG A 320 -16.49 14.96 -5.22
N ILE A 321 -16.51 15.91 -6.12
CA ILE A 321 -15.39 16.81 -6.36
C ILE A 321 -15.81 18.20 -5.90
N LEU A 322 -15.10 18.75 -4.91
CA LEU A 322 -15.43 20.06 -4.35
C LEU A 322 -14.32 21.07 -4.64
N ASP A 323 -14.73 22.32 -4.90
CA ASP A 323 -13.81 23.46 -5.01
C ASP A 323 -13.37 23.95 -3.61
N GLU A 324 -12.53 25.00 -3.58
CA GLU A 324 -12.05 25.58 -2.30
C GLU A 324 -13.16 26.21 -1.46
N ALA A 325 -14.30 26.57 -2.06
CA ALA A 325 -15.47 27.09 -1.36
C ALA A 325 -16.40 25.97 -0.85
N GLY A 326 -16.06 24.69 -1.10
CA GLY A 326 -16.85 23.52 -0.73
C GLY A 326 -18.07 23.30 -1.64
N LYS A 327 -18.10 23.93 -2.81
CA LYS A 327 -19.14 23.74 -3.81
C LYS A 327 -18.73 22.62 -4.78
N GLU A 328 -19.71 21.84 -5.24
CA GLU A 328 -19.48 20.76 -6.20
C GLU A 328 -19.00 21.32 -7.55
N CYS A 329 -17.88 20.80 -8.03
CA CYS A 329 -17.28 21.17 -9.31
C CYS A 329 -18.11 20.63 -10.48
N PRO A 330 -18.19 21.37 -11.61
CA PRO A 330 -18.67 20.83 -12.87
C PRO A 330 -17.83 19.61 -13.32
N LEU A 331 -18.42 18.75 -14.14
CA LEU A 331 -17.70 17.62 -14.76
C LEU A 331 -16.48 18.12 -15.54
N GLY A 332 -15.37 17.39 -15.46
CA GLY A 332 -14.09 17.75 -16.07
C GLY A 332 -13.29 18.82 -15.33
N GLN A 333 -13.84 19.47 -14.30
CA GLN A 333 -13.11 20.44 -13.50
C GLN A 333 -12.41 19.77 -12.32
N VAL A 334 -11.12 20.07 -12.15
CA VAL A 334 -10.34 19.58 -11.01
C VAL A 334 -10.77 20.27 -9.72
N GLY A 335 -10.98 19.47 -8.68
CA GLY A 335 -11.22 19.89 -7.32
C GLY A 335 -10.73 18.81 -6.34
N GLU A 336 -11.02 19.00 -5.06
CA GLU A 336 -10.65 18.01 -4.03
C GLU A 336 -11.67 16.86 -4.02
N VAL A 337 -11.13 15.62 -3.99
CA VAL A 337 -11.93 14.39 -3.98
C VAL A 337 -12.44 14.13 -2.57
N TYR A 338 -13.76 14.17 -2.42
CA TYR A 338 -14.47 13.81 -1.20
C TYR A 338 -15.21 12.48 -1.38
N MET A 339 -15.28 11.72 -0.32
CA MET A 339 -15.79 10.35 -0.31
C MET A 339 -16.76 10.14 0.84
N MET A 340 -17.76 9.26 0.62
CA MET A 340 -18.71 8.86 1.64
C MET A 340 -18.81 7.33 1.67
N PRO A 341 -18.51 6.69 2.81
CA PRO A 341 -18.74 5.25 2.98
C PRO A 341 -20.23 4.94 3.17
N PRO A 342 -20.69 3.72 2.90
CA PRO A 342 -22.10 3.34 3.05
C PRO A 342 -22.67 3.57 4.45
N GLY A 343 -21.86 3.41 5.49
CA GLY A 343 -22.26 3.66 6.88
C GLY A 343 -22.19 5.12 7.34
N GLY A 344 -21.85 6.06 6.44
CA GLY A 344 -21.65 7.48 6.77
C GLY A 344 -20.27 7.76 7.37
N GLN A 345 -20.04 9.03 7.70
CA GLN A 345 -18.78 9.51 8.29
C GLN A 345 -18.34 8.69 9.51
N GLY A 346 -17.05 8.39 9.60
CA GLY A 346 -16.45 7.69 10.75
C GLY A 346 -16.87 6.24 10.92
N SER A 347 -17.52 5.62 9.91
CA SER A 347 -17.98 4.22 10.01
C SER A 347 -16.90 3.19 9.66
N THR A 348 -15.80 3.59 9.00
CA THR A 348 -14.79 2.67 8.49
C THR A 348 -13.48 2.68 9.25
N TYR A 349 -13.12 3.82 9.84
CA TYR A 349 -11.84 3.99 10.55
C TYR A 349 -11.92 5.10 11.61
N ARG A 350 -10.92 5.10 12.48
CA ARG A 350 -10.56 6.25 13.31
C ARG A 350 -9.05 6.47 13.29
N TYR A 351 -8.61 7.72 13.40
CA TYR A 351 -7.21 8.01 13.61
C TYR A 351 -6.84 7.97 15.10
N LEU A 352 -5.60 7.56 15.38
CA LEU A 352 -4.86 7.94 16.59
C LEU A 352 -3.76 8.90 16.15
N GLY A 353 -3.63 10.04 16.84
CA GLY A 353 -2.63 11.06 16.53
C GLY A 353 -2.99 12.01 15.37
N ALA A 354 -4.20 11.95 14.83
CA ALA A 354 -4.71 12.88 13.83
C ALA A 354 -6.25 12.93 13.87
N GLU A 355 -6.82 13.86 13.11
CA GLU A 355 -8.25 13.96 12.88
C GLU A 355 -8.58 13.78 11.40
N ALA A 356 -9.78 13.27 11.10
CA ALA A 356 -10.30 13.17 9.75
C ALA A 356 -10.69 14.57 9.25
N THR A 357 -10.35 14.85 7.98
CA THR A 357 -10.85 16.05 7.31
C THR A 357 -12.19 15.73 6.65
N ALA A 358 -13.23 16.43 7.07
CA ALA A 358 -14.58 16.20 6.57
C ALA A 358 -15.36 17.50 6.42
N THR A 359 -16.36 17.48 5.55
CA THR A 359 -17.37 18.54 5.43
C THR A 359 -18.40 18.44 6.56
N SER A 360 -19.21 19.49 6.76
CA SER A 360 -20.27 19.50 7.77
C SER A 360 -21.38 18.47 7.52
N ASP A 361 -21.55 18.00 6.28
CA ASP A 361 -22.48 16.95 5.87
C ASP A 361 -21.84 15.56 5.79
N GLY A 362 -20.60 15.40 6.32
CA GLY A 362 -19.97 14.13 6.60
C GLY A 362 -19.17 13.51 5.45
N TRP A 363 -18.86 14.27 4.39
CA TRP A 363 -17.95 13.80 3.34
C TRP A 363 -16.51 13.95 3.79
N GLU A 364 -15.74 12.89 3.67
CA GLU A 364 -14.35 12.83 4.09
C GLU A 364 -13.39 12.89 2.90
N THR A 365 -12.20 13.46 3.08
CA THR A 365 -11.16 13.53 2.04
C THR A 365 -9.83 12.95 2.52
N LEU A 366 -9.06 12.42 1.58
CA LEU A 366 -7.65 12.03 1.76
C LEU A 366 -6.68 13.12 1.29
N GLY A 367 -7.22 14.26 0.78
CA GLY A 367 -6.43 15.36 0.24
C GLY A 367 -5.96 15.14 -1.19
N ASP A 368 -6.59 14.23 -1.93
CA ASP A 368 -6.30 14.01 -3.35
C ASP A 368 -7.14 14.97 -4.21
N LEU A 369 -6.56 15.46 -5.31
CA LEU A 369 -7.21 16.29 -6.32
C LEU A 369 -7.57 15.44 -7.53
N GLY A 370 -8.73 15.72 -8.14
CA GLY A 370 -9.20 14.96 -9.30
C GLY A 370 -10.48 15.55 -9.90
N TRP A 371 -11.01 14.89 -10.90
CA TRP A 371 -12.23 15.26 -11.59
C TRP A 371 -13.01 14.03 -12.05
N LEU A 372 -14.31 14.18 -12.31
CA LEU A 372 -15.19 13.14 -12.84
C LEU A 372 -15.55 13.45 -14.30
N ASP A 373 -15.61 12.42 -15.15
CA ASP A 373 -16.20 12.52 -16.47
C ASP A 373 -17.73 12.30 -16.46
N GLU A 374 -18.34 12.37 -17.64
CA GLU A 374 -19.80 12.19 -17.82
C GLU A 374 -20.28 10.80 -17.44
N ASP A 375 -19.42 9.79 -17.54
CA ASP A 375 -19.69 8.40 -17.17
C ASP A 375 -19.40 8.09 -15.70
N GLY A 376 -18.97 9.10 -14.92
CA GLY A 376 -18.66 9.00 -13.49
C GLY A 376 -17.32 8.32 -13.17
N PHE A 377 -16.41 8.26 -14.14
CA PHE A 377 -15.04 7.81 -13.91
C PHE A 377 -14.21 8.92 -13.26
N LEU A 378 -13.43 8.55 -12.25
CA LEU A 378 -12.53 9.44 -11.54
C LEU A 378 -11.16 9.48 -12.24
N TYR A 379 -10.65 10.70 -12.39
CA TYR A 379 -9.28 10.98 -12.82
C TYR A 379 -8.55 11.73 -11.70
N LEU A 380 -7.38 11.23 -11.31
CA LEU A 380 -6.56 11.87 -10.28
C LEU A 380 -5.56 12.82 -10.92
N ALA A 381 -5.46 14.03 -10.36
CA ALA A 381 -4.46 15.01 -10.77
C ALA A 381 -3.19 14.87 -9.92
N ASP A 382 -3.30 15.05 -8.60
CA ASP A 382 -2.21 14.88 -7.61
C ASP A 382 -2.76 14.99 -6.19
N ARG A 383 -1.87 15.03 -5.20
CA ARG A 383 -2.21 15.44 -3.84
C ARG A 383 -2.21 16.96 -3.71
N LYS A 384 -3.18 17.51 -2.99
CA LYS A 384 -3.30 18.95 -2.73
C LYS A 384 -2.02 19.53 -2.10
N THR A 385 -1.36 18.77 -1.22
CA THR A 385 -0.10 19.15 -0.56
C THR A 385 1.12 19.12 -1.46
N ASP A 386 1.06 18.41 -2.58
CA ASP A 386 2.18 18.21 -3.51
C ASP A 386 2.11 19.14 -4.73
N MET A 387 0.93 19.70 -5.01
CA MET A 387 0.73 20.66 -6.09
C MET A 387 1.67 21.86 -5.96
N VAL A 388 2.28 22.27 -7.07
CA VAL A 388 3.22 23.40 -7.14
C VAL A 388 2.59 24.54 -7.95
N VAL A 389 2.55 25.74 -7.36
CA VAL A 389 2.07 26.94 -8.07
C VAL A 389 3.26 27.65 -8.72
N VAL A 390 3.32 27.60 -10.04
CA VAL A 390 4.40 28.21 -10.84
C VAL A 390 3.85 29.42 -11.61
N GLY A 391 4.20 30.64 -11.18
CA GLY A 391 3.72 31.86 -11.84
C GLY A 391 2.19 31.97 -11.91
N GLY A 392 1.47 31.47 -10.89
CA GLY A 392 0.02 31.45 -10.85
C GLY A 392 -0.65 30.23 -11.53
N ALA A 393 0.12 29.36 -12.18
CA ALA A 393 -0.39 28.13 -12.76
C ALA A 393 -0.19 26.94 -11.82
N ASN A 394 -1.23 26.13 -11.64
CA ASN A 394 -1.15 24.88 -10.89
C ASN A 394 -0.42 23.82 -11.72
N VAL A 395 0.65 23.27 -11.19
CA VAL A 395 1.38 22.15 -11.79
C VAL A 395 1.33 20.96 -10.84
N TYR A 396 1.00 19.81 -11.39
CA TYR A 396 0.89 18.57 -10.68
C TYR A 396 2.16 17.74 -10.88
N PRO A 397 3.02 17.56 -9.85
CA PRO A 397 4.25 16.78 -9.95
C PRO A 397 4.08 15.39 -10.57
N ALA A 398 2.98 14.71 -10.30
CA ALA A 398 2.72 13.37 -10.83
C ALA A 398 2.67 13.34 -12.37
N GLU A 399 2.15 14.39 -13.02
CA GLU A 399 2.12 14.51 -14.48
C GLU A 399 3.53 14.65 -15.06
N VAL A 400 4.37 15.45 -14.43
CA VAL A 400 5.76 15.66 -14.85
C VAL A 400 6.61 14.41 -14.61
N GLU A 401 6.40 13.75 -13.46
CA GLU A 401 7.05 12.47 -13.13
C GLU A 401 6.70 11.38 -14.14
N ALA A 402 5.42 11.27 -14.53
CA ALA A 402 4.97 10.30 -15.52
C ALA A 402 5.64 10.52 -16.89
N ALA A 403 5.82 11.78 -17.30
CA ALA A 403 6.53 12.12 -18.52
C ALA A 403 8.03 11.81 -18.41
N LEU A 404 8.68 12.12 -17.29
CA LEU A 404 10.09 11.77 -17.05
C LEU A 404 10.31 10.26 -17.03
N GLU A 405 9.45 9.49 -16.37
CA GLU A 405 9.56 8.03 -16.28
C GLU A 405 9.32 7.31 -17.61
N ALA A 406 8.71 7.99 -18.61
CA ALA A 406 8.60 7.50 -19.99
C ALA A 406 9.97 7.47 -20.71
N HIS A 407 10.94 8.28 -20.28
CA HIS A 407 12.29 8.25 -20.83
C HIS A 407 13.02 6.94 -20.41
N PRO A 408 13.58 6.16 -21.38
CA PRO A 408 14.16 4.83 -21.09
C PRO A 408 15.30 4.86 -20.06
N ALA A 409 16.11 5.91 -20.02
CA ALA A 409 17.24 6.03 -19.09
C ALA A 409 16.82 6.50 -17.67
N VAL A 410 15.57 6.95 -17.45
CA VAL A 410 15.09 7.41 -16.15
C VAL A 410 14.56 6.22 -15.35
N ARG A 411 15.23 5.82 -14.28
CA ARG A 411 14.81 4.70 -13.41
C ARG A 411 13.67 5.07 -12.48
N SER A 412 13.75 6.25 -11.91
CA SER A 412 12.75 6.82 -11.00
C SER A 412 12.96 8.34 -10.96
N CYS A 413 11.94 9.10 -10.59
CA CYS A 413 12.08 10.53 -10.39
C CYS A 413 11.16 11.04 -9.29
N ALA A 414 11.46 12.26 -8.83
CA ALA A 414 10.62 13.05 -7.96
C ALA A 414 10.63 14.50 -8.43
N VAL A 415 9.46 15.12 -8.49
CA VAL A 415 9.33 16.55 -8.83
C VAL A 415 8.83 17.30 -7.62
N ILE A 416 9.52 18.40 -7.29
CA ILE A 416 9.21 19.25 -6.13
C ILE A 416 9.20 20.72 -6.50
N GLY A 417 8.43 21.53 -5.77
CA GLY A 417 8.47 22.98 -5.84
C GLY A 417 9.59 23.56 -4.96
N LEU A 418 10.48 24.34 -5.54
CA LEU A 418 11.46 25.13 -4.79
C LEU A 418 11.13 26.63 -4.91
N PRO A 419 11.49 27.46 -3.90
CA PRO A 419 11.29 28.91 -4.00
C PRO A 419 11.93 29.51 -5.25
N ASP A 420 11.24 30.47 -5.86
CA ASP A 420 11.70 31.25 -7.03
C ASP A 420 11.27 32.69 -6.85
N ASN A 421 12.18 33.64 -7.07
CA ASN A 421 11.93 35.06 -6.82
C ASN A 421 10.93 35.69 -7.83
N ASP A 422 10.79 35.12 -9.02
CA ASP A 422 9.94 35.61 -10.09
C ASP A 422 8.58 34.89 -10.12
N LEU A 423 8.60 33.56 -10.00
CA LEU A 423 7.43 32.71 -10.15
C LEU A 423 6.79 32.29 -8.81
N GLY A 424 7.34 32.73 -7.68
CA GLY A 424 6.97 32.21 -6.36
C GLY A 424 7.54 30.82 -6.09
N GLN A 425 7.28 29.88 -6.99
CA GLN A 425 7.90 28.54 -6.99
C GLN A 425 8.33 28.15 -8.40
N ARG A 426 9.36 27.32 -8.48
CA ARG A 426 9.82 26.64 -9.71
C ARG A 426 9.86 25.15 -9.51
N LEU A 427 9.63 24.41 -10.58
CA LEU A 427 9.80 22.96 -10.56
C LEU A 427 11.27 22.58 -10.56
N HIS A 428 11.60 21.61 -9.72
CA HIS A 428 12.89 20.95 -9.64
C HIS A 428 12.68 19.43 -9.73
N ALA A 429 13.33 18.79 -10.71
CA ALA A 429 13.26 17.35 -10.88
C ALA A 429 14.51 16.67 -10.29
N ILE A 430 14.31 15.67 -9.46
CA ILE A 430 15.35 14.78 -8.94
C ILE A 430 15.20 13.47 -9.71
N VAL A 431 16.25 13.04 -10.40
CA VAL A 431 16.17 11.94 -11.36
C VAL A 431 17.21 10.88 -11.04
N GLU A 432 16.73 9.65 -10.85
CA GLU A 432 17.58 8.46 -10.73
C GLU A 432 17.83 7.90 -12.14
N THR A 433 19.09 7.92 -12.60
CA THR A 433 19.48 7.42 -13.93
C THR A 433 20.64 6.43 -13.81
N ALA A 434 20.68 5.46 -14.73
CA ALA A 434 21.83 4.53 -14.84
C ALA A 434 22.99 5.11 -15.63
N GLU A 435 22.71 6.06 -16.53
CA GLU A 435 23.63 6.66 -17.50
C GLU A 435 23.69 8.16 -17.32
N ALA A 436 24.75 8.78 -17.84
CA ALA A 436 24.86 10.23 -17.88
C ALA A 436 23.83 10.81 -18.86
N LEU A 437 22.81 11.46 -18.33
CA LEU A 437 21.73 12.10 -19.09
C LEU A 437 21.81 13.61 -18.89
N SER A 438 21.92 14.40 -19.98
CA SER A 438 22.03 15.85 -19.88
C SER A 438 20.68 16.50 -19.53
N ASP A 439 20.71 17.72 -18.95
CA ASP A 439 19.50 18.51 -18.71
C ASP A 439 18.75 18.80 -19.99
N ASP A 440 19.50 19.05 -21.09
CA ASP A 440 18.88 19.38 -22.37
C ASP A 440 18.16 18.18 -22.98
N ALA A 441 18.71 16.96 -22.84
CA ALA A 441 18.02 15.74 -23.28
C ALA A 441 16.72 15.52 -22.52
N LEU A 442 16.72 15.75 -21.20
CA LEU A 442 15.50 15.67 -20.38
C LEU A 442 14.48 16.75 -20.79
N ARG A 443 14.92 17.99 -21.02
CA ARG A 443 14.03 19.07 -21.47
C ARG A 443 13.44 18.78 -22.84
N GLU A 444 14.22 18.25 -23.76
CA GLU A 444 13.75 17.93 -25.12
C GLU A 444 12.68 16.84 -25.04
N HIS A 445 12.96 15.76 -24.32
CA HIS A 445 11.97 14.70 -24.07
C HIS A 445 10.67 15.25 -23.44
N LEU A 446 10.79 16.13 -22.43
CA LEU A 446 9.60 16.71 -21.78
C LEU A 446 8.79 17.64 -22.67
N ARG A 447 9.43 18.34 -23.65
CA ARG A 447 8.71 19.19 -24.62
C ARG A 447 7.78 18.41 -25.55
N GLU A 448 8.06 17.14 -25.77
CA GLU A 448 7.17 16.25 -26.54
C GLU A 448 5.90 15.89 -25.80
N HIS A 449 5.92 15.99 -24.46
CA HIS A 449 4.84 15.50 -23.58
C HIS A 449 4.13 16.60 -22.79
N LEU A 450 4.80 17.74 -22.55
CA LEU A 450 4.31 18.76 -21.62
C LEU A 450 4.40 20.18 -22.21
N VAL A 451 3.47 21.04 -21.79
CA VAL A 451 3.57 22.47 -22.05
C VAL A 451 4.75 23.09 -21.29
N VAL A 452 5.36 24.13 -21.84
CA VAL A 452 6.65 24.67 -21.39
C VAL A 452 6.69 25.05 -19.91
N TYR A 453 5.62 25.61 -19.34
CA TYR A 453 5.61 26.04 -17.94
C TYR A 453 5.62 24.85 -16.94
N LYS A 454 5.30 23.63 -17.38
CA LYS A 454 5.37 22.40 -16.60
C LYS A 454 6.76 21.74 -16.65
N ILE A 455 7.67 22.22 -17.47
CA ILE A 455 9.02 21.65 -17.58
C ILE A 455 9.88 22.15 -16.42
N PRO A 456 10.56 21.25 -15.67
CA PRO A 456 11.44 21.63 -14.58
C PRO A 456 12.55 22.58 -15.03
N ARG A 457 12.77 23.67 -14.28
CA ARG A 457 13.86 24.61 -14.53
C ARG A 457 15.23 24.06 -14.17
N SER A 458 15.27 23.08 -13.26
CA SER A 458 16.52 22.45 -12.80
C SER A 458 16.33 20.95 -12.59
N PHE A 459 17.43 20.23 -12.83
CA PHE A 459 17.48 18.78 -12.67
C PHE A 459 18.66 18.39 -11.76
N GLU A 460 18.43 17.44 -10.87
CA GLU A 460 19.44 16.83 -10.00
C GLU A 460 19.50 15.33 -10.32
N ARG A 461 20.70 14.76 -10.43
CA ARG A 461 20.90 13.32 -10.60
C ARG A 461 21.26 12.72 -9.27
N VAL A 462 20.64 11.58 -8.98
CA VAL A 462 20.91 10.80 -7.77
C VAL A 462 21.14 9.35 -8.13
N SER A 463 21.96 8.69 -7.34
CA SER A 463 22.17 7.22 -7.41
C SER A 463 21.35 6.49 -6.35
N GLU A 464 20.94 7.19 -5.30
CA GLU A 464 20.15 6.63 -4.22
C GLU A 464 18.67 6.50 -4.62
N PRO A 465 17.99 5.41 -4.21
CA PRO A 465 16.58 5.23 -4.48
C PRO A 465 15.73 6.37 -3.90
N LEU A 466 14.89 6.98 -4.73
CA LEU A 466 14.00 8.07 -4.34
C LEU A 466 12.74 7.58 -3.61
N ARG A 467 12.37 6.33 -3.83
CA ARG A 467 11.15 5.73 -3.30
C ARG A 467 11.49 4.66 -2.27
N ASP A 468 10.67 4.54 -1.25
CA ASP A 468 10.76 3.45 -0.29
C ASP A 468 10.37 2.09 -0.90
N ASP A 469 10.48 1.01 -0.11
CA ASP A 469 10.15 -0.35 -0.54
C ASP A 469 8.67 -0.55 -0.97
N ALA A 470 7.80 0.39 -0.62
CA ALA A 470 6.39 0.45 -1.05
C ALA A 470 6.17 1.32 -2.29
N GLY A 471 7.22 1.87 -2.88
CA GLY A 471 7.15 2.78 -4.01
C GLY A 471 6.71 4.20 -3.66
N LYS A 472 6.67 4.58 -2.38
CA LYS A 472 6.23 5.91 -1.93
C LYS A 472 7.36 6.93 -1.93
N LEU A 473 7.05 8.14 -2.41
CA LEU A 473 7.91 9.33 -2.32
C LEU A 473 7.63 10.12 -1.04
N ARG A 474 8.69 10.59 -0.38
CA ARG A 474 8.60 11.54 0.72
C ARG A 474 8.96 12.95 0.22
N ARG A 475 8.10 13.57 -0.61
CA ARG A 475 8.37 14.86 -1.29
C ARG A 475 8.71 15.98 -0.31
N SER A 476 8.02 16.06 0.84
CA SER A 476 8.32 17.06 1.87
C SER A 476 9.77 16.97 2.37
N ALA A 477 10.25 15.77 2.66
CA ALA A 477 11.64 15.55 3.10
C ALA A 477 12.65 15.89 2.00
N LEU A 478 12.35 15.52 0.75
CA LEU A 478 13.18 15.86 -0.40
C LEU A 478 13.28 17.38 -0.60
N ARG A 479 12.15 18.09 -0.44
CA ARG A 479 12.09 19.56 -0.51
C ARG A 479 12.88 20.22 0.60
N GLU A 480 12.66 19.81 1.87
CA GLU A 480 13.37 20.37 3.02
C GLU A 480 14.89 20.20 2.92
N ALA A 481 15.37 19.04 2.45
CA ALA A 481 16.79 18.81 2.26
C ALA A 481 17.42 19.80 1.29
N ARG A 482 16.71 20.16 0.17
CA ARG A 482 17.20 21.08 -0.85
C ARG A 482 17.04 22.54 -0.46
N MET A 483 16.03 22.87 0.32
CA MET A 483 15.90 24.23 0.88
C MET A 483 17.02 24.56 1.86
N LYS A 484 17.49 23.60 2.65
CA LYS A 484 18.63 23.77 3.58
C LYS A 484 19.96 23.94 2.84
N SER A 485 20.10 23.30 1.67
CA SER A 485 21.32 23.40 0.85
C SER A 485 21.43 24.71 0.05
N THR A 486 20.32 25.41 -0.15
CA THR A 486 20.26 26.71 -0.89
C THR A 486 20.29 27.93 0.05
N GLY A 487 20.35 27.76 1.37
CA GLY A 487 20.56 28.84 2.33
C GLY A 487 21.95 29.49 2.17
N PRO A 488 22.12 30.79 2.49
CA PRO A 488 23.43 31.46 2.41
C PRO A 488 24.42 30.68 3.27
N ARG A 489 25.57 30.28 2.70
CA ARG A 489 26.69 29.74 3.48
C ARG A 489 27.05 30.79 4.53
N PRO A 490 27.18 30.43 5.81
CA PRO A 490 27.70 31.37 6.78
C PRO A 490 29.10 31.82 6.33
N THR A 491 29.27 33.13 6.20
CA THR A 491 30.52 33.81 5.91
C THR A 491 31.50 33.64 7.04
#